data_b986bfdf600706ebb939cccd44265461
#
_entry.id   b986bfdf600706ebb939cccd44265461
#
_cell.length_a   1.000
_cell.length_b   1.000
_cell.length_c   1.000
_cell.angle_alpha   90.00
_cell.angle_beta   90.00
_cell.angle_gamma   90.00
#
_symmetry.space_group_name_H-M   'P 1'
#
loop_
_entity.id
_entity.type
_entity.pdbx_description
1 polymer ?
#
loop_
_entity_poly.entity_id
_entity_poly.type
_entity_poly.pdbx_seq_one_letter_code
_entity_poly.pdbx_strand_id
1 'polypeptide(L)'
;MEDMTVDRRVKKTKRQLRQALMHLMTEKPSRSISVRELADRADINRGTFYIHYKDVGDLLQQLEDEMAERLIAVCCKHAHSSGEDSAFPYLADLYHFAKDNADLCLVLLGPNGDRAYTERICGILRDHFLRDFVARFYAGDPERLSYFCHFIVSGNLSLTLEWLQGGAKETPEEMAALAGTIIMGGVRVL
;
A
#
# COMPACT_ATOMS: atom_id res chain seq x y z
N MET A 1 1.58 -1.95 36.97
CA MET A 1 0.89 -3.15 36.39
C MET A 1 -0.43 -2.80 35.72
N GLU A 2 -1.18 -1.78 36.16
CA GLU A 2 -2.41 -1.30 35.52
C GLU A 2 -2.19 -0.73 34.11
N ASP A 3 -1.10 -0.01 33.86
CA ASP A 3 -0.81 0.65 32.58
C ASP A 3 -0.61 -0.36 31.41
N MET A 4 0.04 -1.50 31.67
CA MET A 4 0.23 -2.56 30.67
C MET A 4 -1.07 -3.31 30.29
N THR A 5 -2.06 -3.35 31.19
CA THR A 5 -3.36 -3.98 30.95
C THR A 5 -4.28 -3.09 30.14
N VAL A 6 -4.24 -1.78 30.37
CA VAL A 6 -4.98 -0.76 29.59
C VAL A 6 -4.44 -0.74 28.15
N ASP A 7 -3.13 -0.72 27.95
CA ASP A 7 -2.53 -0.74 26.61
C ASP A 7 -2.90 -2.01 25.82
N ARG A 8 -2.94 -3.17 26.45
CA ARG A 8 -3.38 -4.42 25.81
C ARG A 8 -4.85 -4.38 25.37
N ARG A 9 -5.74 -3.81 26.18
CA ARG A 9 -7.16 -3.68 25.83
C ARG A 9 -7.35 -2.72 24.64
N VAL A 10 -6.69 -1.57 24.67
CA VAL A 10 -6.70 -0.58 23.60
C VAL A 10 -6.20 -1.20 22.29
N LYS A 11 -5.06 -1.88 22.29
CA LYS A 11 -4.51 -2.56 21.11
C LYS A 11 -5.46 -3.64 20.59
N LYS A 12 -6.10 -4.42 21.47
CA LYS A 12 -7.08 -5.43 21.07
C LYS A 12 -8.28 -4.79 20.40
N THR A 13 -8.86 -3.75 20.99
CA THR A 13 -10.02 -3.03 20.44
C THR A 13 -9.71 -2.43 19.06
N LYS A 14 -8.58 -1.71 18.95
CA LYS A 14 -8.14 -1.16 17.66
C LYS A 14 -8.00 -2.23 16.58
N ARG A 15 -7.41 -3.38 16.92
CA ARG A 15 -7.26 -4.50 15.99
C ARG A 15 -8.63 -5.06 15.55
N GLN A 16 -9.56 -5.26 16.48
CA GLN A 16 -10.92 -5.75 16.17
C GLN A 16 -11.65 -4.80 15.23
N LEU A 17 -11.58 -3.47 15.48
CA LEU A 17 -12.18 -2.46 14.63
C LEU A 17 -11.58 -2.44 13.23
N ARG A 18 -10.25 -2.53 13.11
CA ARG A 18 -9.55 -2.60 11.82
C ARG A 18 -9.97 -3.84 11.03
N GLN A 19 -10.00 -5.01 11.66
CA GLN A 19 -10.42 -6.25 11.01
C GLN A 19 -11.88 -6.18 10.56
N ALA A 20 -12.77 -5.64 11.38
CA ALA A 20 -14.17 -5.43 11.02
C ALA A 20 -14.34 -4.47 9.84
N LEU A 21 -13.59 -3.36 9.81
CA LEU A 21 -13.61 -2.40 8.71
C LEU A 21 -13.13 -3.07 7.41
N MET A 22 -12.00 -3.74 7.45
CA MET A 22 -11.45 -4.45 6.29
C MET A 22 -12.44 -5.44 5.71
N HIS A 23 -13.08 -6.24 6.58
CA HIS A 23 -14.07 -7.21 6.14
C HIS A 23 -15.29 -6.54 5.50
N LEU A 24 -15.83 -5.47 6.10
CA LEU A 24 -16.95 -4.74 5.52
C LEU A 24 -16.59 -4.07 4.18
N MET A 25 -15.35 -3.61 4.03
CA MET A 25 -14.87 -3.01 2.78
C MET A 25 -14.67 -4.04 1.65
N THR A 26 -14.61 -5.34 1.92
CA THR A 26 -14.69 -6.34 0.85
C THR A 26 -16.09 -6.39 0.21
N GLU A 27 -17.13 -6.00 0.95
CA GLU A 27 -18.53 -6.07 0.53
C GLU A 27 -19.03 -4.74 -0.07
N LYS A 28 -18.54 -3.60 0.45
CA LYS A 28 -19.03 -2.26 0.07
C LYS A 28 -18.03 -1.14 0.38
N PRO A 29 -18.15 0.02 -0.30
CA PRO A 29 -17.27 1.16 -0.06
C PRO A 29 -17.42 1.71 1.37
N SER A 30 -16.32 2.20 1.94
CA SER A 30 -16.23 2.70 3.33
C SER A 30 -17.27 3.75 3.68
N ARG A 31 -17.63 4.64 2.73
CA ARG A 31 -18.67 5.68 2.91
C ARG A 31 -20.06 5.13 3.19
N SER A 32 -20.31 3.86 2.91
CA SER A 32 -21.57 3.16 3.15
C SER A 32 -21.56 2.37 4.47
N ILE A 33 -20.46 2.38 5.21
CA ILE A 33 -20.30 1.66 6.48
C ILE A 33 -20.65 2.62 7.62
N SER A 34 -21.59 2.21 8.48
CA SER A 34 -21.95 2.97 9.68
C SER A 34 -21.14 2.52 10.90
N VAL A 35 -20.92 3.44 11.86
CA VAL A 35 -20.30 3.10 13.16
C VAL A 35 -21.06 1.97 13.87
N ARG A 36 -22.40 1.92 13.70
CA ARG A 36 -23.21 0.84 14.28
C ARG A 36 -22.81 -0.51 13.75
N GLU A 37 -22.80 -0.65 12.44
CA GLU A 37 -22.47 -1.88 11.75
C GLU A 37 -21.04 -2.32 12.05
N LEU A 38 -20.11 -1.36 12.04
CA LEU A 38 -18.72 -1.62 12.37
C LEU A 38 -18.53 -2.11 13.81
N ALA A 39 -19.20 -1.47 14.77
CA ALA A 39 -19.14 -1.86 16.18
C ALA A 39 -19.78 -3.23 16.41
N ASP A 40 -20.95 -3.49 15.79
CA ASP A 40 -21.64 -4.78 15.86
C ASP A 40 -20.75 -5.89 15.26
N ARG A 41 -20.07 -5.64 14.12
CA ARG A 41 -19.14 -6.59 13.49
C ARG A 41 -17.88 -6.84 14.30
N ALA A 42 -17.38 -5.81 15.00
CA ALA A 42 -16.20 -5.89 15.85
C ALA A 42 -16.49 -6.49 17.24
N ASP A 43 -17.74 -6.75 17.57
CA ASP A 43 -18.21 -7.16 18.90
C ASP A 43 -17.76 -6.18 20.01
N ILE A 44 -17.98 -4.90 19.76
CA ILE A 44 -17.68 -3.82 20.73
C ILE A 44 -18.86 -2.87 20.89
N ASN A 45 -18.90 -2.17 22.05
CA ASN A 45 -19.87 -1.11 22.26
C ASN A 45 -19.49 0.14 21.42
N ARG A 46 -20.50 0.85 20.84
CA ARG A 46 -20.29 2.11 20.10
C ARG A 46 -19.56 3.18 20.93
N GLY A 47 -19.84 3.26 22.24
CA GLY A 47 -19.12 4.16 23.14
C GLY A 47 -17.62 3.88 23.13
N THR A 48 -17.22 2.61 23.07
CA THR A 48 -15.80 2.20 22.96
C THR A 48 -15.19 2.61 21.62
N PHE A 49 -15.96 2.57 20.51
CA PHE A 49 -15.51 3.09 19.23
C PHE A 49 -15.13 4.57 19.32
N TYR A 50 -16.02 5.40 19.89
CA TYR A 50 -15.83 6.86 19.99
C TYR A 50 -14.70 7.29 20.95
N ILE A 51 -14.21 6.39 21.80
CA ILE A 51 -12.98 6.63 22.58
C ILE A 51 -11.74 6.68 21.67
N HIS A 52 -11.76 5.97 20.53
CA HIS A 52 -10.60 5.77 19.67
C HIS A 52 -10.67 6.51 18.32
N TYR A 53 -11.90 6.70 17.80
CA TYR A 53 -12.13 7.25 16.46
C TYR A 53 -13.36 8.15 16.44
N LYS A 54 -13.32 9.22 15.66
CA LYS A 54 -14.45 10.15 15.48
C LYS A 54 -15.58 9.52 14.68
N ASP A 55 -15.21 8.84 13.60
CA ASP A 55 -16.11 8.16 12.66
C ASP A 55 -15.35 7.08 11.89
N VAL A 56 -16.03 6.40 10.94
CA VAL A 56 -15.42 5.36 10.10
C VAL A 56 -14.34 5.93 9.21
N GLY A 57 -14.49 7.17 8.74
CA GLY A 57 -13.48 7.85 7.91
C GLY A 57 -12.20 8.11 8.66
N ASP A 58 -12.25 8.52 9.94
CA ASP A 58 -11.09 8.70 10.81
C ASP A 58 -10.33 7.37 11.02
N LEU A 59 -11.04 6.26 11.25
CA LEU A 59 -10.41 4.94 11.33
C LEU A 59 -9.73 4.55 10.02
N LEU A 60 -10.41 4.74 8.88
CA LEU A 60 -9.87 4.45 7.57
C LEU A 60 -8.63 5.29 7.30
N GLN A 61 -8.69 6.61 7.52
CA GLN A 61 -7.57 7.52 7.32
C GLN A 61 -6.33 7.10 8.13
N GLN A 62 -6.52 6.69 9.39
CA GLN A 62 -5.38 6.20 10.20
C GLN A 62 -4.77 4.92 9.63
N LEU A 63 -5.58 4.00 9.07
CA LEU A 63 -5.08 2.79 8.39
C LEU A 63 -4.30 3.14 7.12
N GLU A 64 -4.81 4.06 6.33
CA GLU A 64 -4.19 4.55 5.09
C GLU A 64 -2.86 5.24 5.38
N ASP A 65 -2.82 6.09 6.42
CA ASP A 65 -1.60 6.80 6.82
C ASP A 65 -0.51 5.83 7.30
N GLU A 66 -0.86 4.89 8.18
CA GLU A 66 0.06 3.86 8.65
C GLU A 66 0.64 3.02 7.49
N MET A 67 -0.20 2.67 6.51
CA MET A 67 0.22 1.90 5.35
C MET A 67 1.15 2.70 4.45
N ALA A 68 0.83 3.99 4.20
CA ALA A 68 1.66 4.89 3.41
C ALA A 68 3.03 5.14 4.08
N GLU A 69 3.07 5.36 5.40
CA GLU A 69 4.32 5.52 6.15
C GLU A 69 5.21 4.28 6.05
N ARG A 70 4.62 3.09 6.17
CA ARG A 70 5.36 1.82 6.03
C ARG A 70 5.88 1.63 4.61
N LEU A 71 5.11 2.00 3.58
CA LEU A 71 5.54 1.97 2.19
C LEU A 71 6.71 2.92 1.95
N ILE A 72 6.63 4.15 2.45
CA ILE A 72 7.71 5.14 2.37
C ILE A 72 8.99 4.59 3.02
N ALA A 73 8.88 3.95 4.18
CA ALA A 73 10.02 3.34 4.86
C ALA A 73 10.70 2.25 4.01
N VAL A 74 9.91 1.42 3.30
CA VAL A 74 10.44 0.43 2.34
C VAL A 74 11.18 1.12 1.20
N CYS A 75 10.59 2.15 0.59
CA CYS A 75 11.22 2.89 -0.49
C CYS A 75 12.53 3.57 -0.05
N CYS A 76 12.56 4.16 1.15
CA CYS A 76 13.74 4.86 1.66
C CYS A 76 14.88 3.94 2.07
N LYS A 77 14.63 2.68 2.35
CA LYS A 77 15.65 1.69 2.78
C LYS A 77 16.79 1.54 1.75
N HIS A 78 16.49 1.71 0.48
CA HIS A 78 17.44 1.56 -0.62
C HIS A 78 17.95 2.88 -1.22
N ALA A 79 17.55 4.03 -0.67
CA ALA A 79 17.96 5.35 -1.19
C ALA A 79 19.50 5.58 -1.27
N HIS A 80 20.28 4.71 -0.61
CA HIS A 80 21.75 4.80 -0.55
C HIS A 80 22.45 3.50 -1.04
N SER A 81 21.72 2.55 -1.61
CA SER A 81 22.28 1.29 -2.07
C SER A 81 22.89 1.45 -3.45
N SER A 82 24.22 1.53 -3.53
CA SER A 82 24.99 1.57 -4.79
C SER A 82 25.25 0.17 -5.36
N GLY A 83 24.41 -0.84 -5.06
CA GLY A 83 24.62 -2.22 -5.47
C GLY A 83 24.43 -2.43 -6.98
N GLU A 84 25.44 -3.04 -7.63
CA GLU A 84 25.51 -3.26 -9.08
C GLU A 84 24.58 -4.40 -9.59
N ASP A 85 24.01 -5.23 -8.71
CA ASP A 85 23.36 -6.48 -9.11
C ASP A 85 21.89 -6.38 -9.52
N SER A 86 21.22 -5.25 -9.32
CA SER A 86 19.83 -5.04 -9.75
C SER A 86 19.58 -3.59 -10.17
N ALA A 87 18.92 -3.41 -11.31
CA ALA A 87 18.48 -2.08 -11.75
C ALA A 87 17.52 -1.41 -10.75
N PHE A 88 16.77 -2.23 -10.00
CA PHE A 88 15.77 -1.76 -9.04
C PHE A 88 15.78 -2.63 -7.77
N PRO A 89 16.76 -2.44 -6.86
CA PRO A 89 16.91 -3.29 -5.68
C PRO A 89 15.72 -3.24 -4.72
N TYR A 90 14.91 -2.18 -4.78
CA TYR A 90 13.73 -2.02 -3.93
C TYR A 90 12.48 -2.77 -4.44
N LEU A 91 12.44 -3.25 -5.69
CA LEU A 91 11.25 -3.93 -6.23
C LEU A 91 10.92 -5.19 -5.44
N ALA A 92 11.90 -6.01 -5.09
CA ALA A 92 11.66 -7.20 -4.28
C ALA A 92 11.07 -6.84 -2.91
N ASP A 93 11.62 -5.82 -2.24
CA ASP A 93 11.10 -5.36 -0.95
C ASP A 93 9.67 -4.81 -1.07
N LEU A 94 9.30 -4.17 -2.19
CA LEU A 94 7.93 -3.73 -2.45
C LEU A 94 6.97 -4.91 -2.64
N TYR A 95 7.38 -5.96 -3.37
CA TYR A 95 6.57 -7.17 -3.52
C TYR A 95 6.46 -7.96 -2.21
N HIS A 96 7.53 -8.04 -1.40
CA HIS A 96 7.45 -8.58 -0.04
C HIS A 96 6.46 -7.78 0.81
N PHE A 97 6.59 -6.45 0.81
CA PHE A 97 5.68 -5.59 1.54
C PHE A 97 4.21 -5.79 1.11
N ALA A 98 3.95 -5.88 -0.19
CA ALA A 98 2.61 -6.14 -0.72
C ALA A 98 2.08 -7.51 -0.26
N LYS A 99 2.90 -8.57 -0.33
CA LYS A 99 2.53 -9.92 0.11
C LYS A 99 2.24 -9.99 1.61
N ASP A 100 3.10 -9.38 2.42
CA ASP A 100 2.94 -9.34 3.88
C ASP A 100 1.72 -8.52 4.34
N ASN A 101 1.19 -7.66 3.45
CA ASN A 101 0.03 -6.82 3.70
C ASN A 101 -1.10 -7.05 2.67
N ALA A 102 -1.19 -8.29 2.13
CA ALA A 102 -2.08 -8.60 1.02
C ALA A 102 -3.54 -8.18 1.25
N ASP A 103 -4.10 -8.51 2.43
CA ASP A 103 -5.48 -8.16 2.77
C ASP A 103 -5.70 -6.64 2.76
N LEU A 104 -4.75 -5.86 3.32
CA LEU A 104 -4.81 -4.39 3.32
C LEU A 104 -4.68 -3.82 1.91
N CYS A 105 -3.73 -4.32 1.11
CA CYS A 105 -3.55 -3.89 -0.27
C CYS A 105 -4.82 -4.14 -1.10
N LEU A 106 -5.40 -5.34 -1.01
CA LEU A 106 -6.61 -5.71 -1.75
C LEU A 106 -7.83 -4.89 -1.35
N VAL A 107 -7.96 -4.52 -0.07
CA VAL A 107 -9.09 -3.74 0.43
C VAL A 107 -8.90 -2.25 0.14
N LEU A 108 -7.75 -1.67 0.46
CA LEU A 108 -7.53 -0.22 0.36
C LEU A 108 -7.32 0.26 -1.09
N LEU A 109 -6.68 -0.57 -1.93
CA LEU A 109 -6.38 -0.25 -3.33
C LEU A 109 -7.32 -0.97 -4.31
N GLY A 110 -8.26 -1.76 -3.80
CA GLY A 110 -9.27 -2.48 -4.58
C GLY A 110 -10.46 -1.60 -4.96
N PRO A 111 -11.50 -2.19 -5.58
CA PRO A 111 -12.63 -1.45 -6.16
C PRO A 111 -13.48 -0.69 -5.13
N ASN A 112 -13.49 -1.10 -3.87
CA ASN A 112 -14.19 -0.42 -2.78
C ASN A 112 -13.30 0.54 -1.98
N GLY A 113 -12.01 0.64 -2.32
CA GLY A 113 -11.06 1.57 -1.72
C GLY A 113 -11.27 3.01 -2.15
N ASP A 114 -10.55 3.94 -1.50
CA ASP A 114 -10.59 5.34 -1.86
C ASP A 114 -9.63 5.61 -3.03
N ARG A 115 -10.17 6.20 -4.10
CA ARG A 115 -9.38 6.61 -5.26
C ARG A 115 -8.29 7.63 -4.89
N ALA A 116 -8.58 8.56 -4.00
CA ALA A 116 -7.59 9.55 -3.54
C ALA A 116 -6.42 8.88 -2.84
N TYR A 117 -6.68 7.82 -2.06
CA TYR A 117 -5.62 7.01 -1.46
C TYR A 117 -4.79 6.29 -2.51
N THR A 118 -5.41 5.67 -3.51
CA THR A 118 -4.70 5.02 -4.63
C THR A 118 -3.79 6.03 -5.36
N GLU A 119 -4.30 7.23 -5.65
CA GLU A 119 -3.53 8.30 -6.29
C GLU A 119 -2.35 8.75 -5.40
N ARG A 120 -2.54 8.83 -4.08
CA ARG A 120 -1.47 9.11 -3.10
C ARG A 120 -0.37 8.04 -3.12
N ILE A 121 -0.73 6.77 -3.11
CA ILE A 121 0.23 5.65 -3.20
C ILE A 121 1.01 5.69 -4.52
N CYS A 122 0.31 5.88 -5.65
CA CYS A 122 0.97 6.06 -6.95
C CYS A 122 1.92 7.26 -6.96
N GLY A 123 1.57 8.36 -6.30
CA GLY A 123 2.42 9.54 -6.13
C GLY A 123 3.72 9.21 -5.38
N ILE A 124 3.60 8.56 -4.22
CA ILE A 124 4.75 8.12 -3.41
C ILE A 124 5.69 7.24 -4.24
N LEU A 125 5.15 6.20 -4.89
CA LEU A 125 5.93 5.27 -5.70
C LEU A 125 6.60 5.97 -6.88
N ARG A 126 5.90 6.88 -7.56
CA ARG A 126 6.43 7.65 -8.69
C ARG A 126 7.57 8.57 -8.27
N ASP A 127 7.44 9.29 -7.15
CA ASP A 127 8.47 10.20 -6.67
C ASP A 127 9.75 9.46 -6.28
N HIS A 128 9.63 8.26 -5.71
CA HIS A 128 10.77 7.41 -5.42
C HIS A 128 11.39 6.82 -6.70
N PHE A 129 10.55 6.30 -7.60
CA PHE A 129 11.00 5.75 -8.87
C PHE A 129 11.71 6.80 -9.72
N LEU A 130 11.14 8.02 -9.87
CA LEU A 130 11.73 9.11 -10.63
C LEU A 130 13.12 9.49 -10.11
N ARG A 131 13.29 9.63 -8.79
CA ARG A 131 14.59 9.98 -8.20
C ARG A 131 15.67 8.97 -8.55
N ASP A 132 15.38 7.69 -8.36
CA ASP A 132 16.33 6.63 -8.59
C ASP A 132 16.62 6.41 -10.09
N PHE A 133 15.58 6.50 -10.91
CA PHE A 133 15.66 6.27 -12.34
C PHE A 133 16.42 7.38 -13.08
N VAL A 134 16.06 8.65 -12.80
CA VAL A 134 16.73 9.80 -13.41
C VAL A 134 18.22 9.84 -13.04
N ALA A 135 18.53 9.55 -11.77
CA ALA A 135 19.90 9.56 -11.32
C ALA A 135 20.81 8.53 -12.04
N ARG A 136 20.23 7.44 -12.55
CA ARG A 136 20.99 6.30 -13.08
C ARG A 136 20.89 6.10 -14.60
N PHE A 137 19.74 6.39 -15.21
CA PHE A 137 19.44 5.84 -16.53
C PHE A 137 18.91 6.84 -17.57
N TYR A 138 18.51 8.05 -17.18
CA TYR A 138 17.82 8.93 -18.10
C TYR A 138 18.33 10.37 -18.11
N ALA A 139 18.69 10.85 -19.31
CA ALA A 139 19.10 12.23 -19.56
C ALA A 139 18.27 12.89 -20.70
N GLY A 140 17.08 12.35 -21.00
CA GLY A 140 16.24 12.81 -22.10
C GLY A 140 15.16 13.82 -21.70
N ASP A 141 14.05 13.84 -22.46
CA ASP A 141 12.93 14.74 -22.27
C ASP A 141 12.14 14.46 -20.97
N PRO A 142 12.04 15.42 -20.03
CA PRO A 142 11.34 15.25 -18.77
C PRO A 142 9.85 14.93 -18.92
N GLU A 143 9.19 15.41 -19.99
CA GLU A 143 7.76 15.18 -20.22
C GLU A 143 7.51 13.71 -20.62
N ARG A 144 8.31 13.18 -21.52
CA ARG A 144 8.27 11.75 -21.90
C ARG A 144 8.54 10.85 -20.71
N LEU A 145 9.51 11.22 -19.87
CA LEU A 145 9.81 10.50 -18.65
C LEU A 145 8.60 10.49 -17.70
N SER A 146 7.90 11.61 -17.55
CA SER A 146 6.70 11.70 -16.70
C SER A 146 5.61 10.73 -17.16
N TYR A 147 5.32 10.65 -18.46
CA TYR A 147 4.38 9.67 -19.01
C TYR A 147 4.80 8.22 -18.76
N PHE A 148 6.07 7.93 -18.97
CA PHE A 148 6.63 6.60 -18.71
C PHE A 148 6.49 6.21 -17.24
N CYS A 149 6.87 7.09 -16.32
CA CYS A 149 6.76 6.81 -14.89
C CYS A 149 5.32 6.61 -14.45
N HIS A 150 4.38 7.41 -14.98
CA HIS A 150 2.97 7.22 -14.71
C HIS A 150 2.47 5.85 -15.19
N PHE A 151 2.82 5.47 -16.40
CA PHE A 151 2.48 4.17 -16.98
C PHE A 151 3.06 3.02 -16.16
N ILE A 152 4.35 3.09 -15.83
CA ILE A 152 5.05 2.03 -15.09
C ILE A 152 4.49 1.87 -13.68
N VAL A 153 4.29 2.96 -12.95
CA VAL A 153 3.76 2.89 -11.57
C VAL A 153 2.33 2.35 -11.56
N SER A 154 1.47 2.84 -12.43
CA SER A 154 0.08 2.38 -12.51
C SER A 154 -0.01 0.93 -12.97
N GLY A 155 0.79 0.54 -13.97
CA GLY A 155 0.87 -0.83 -14.47
C GLY A 155 1.41 -1.81 -13.42
N ASN A 156 2.44 -1.40 -12.67
CA ASN A 156 3.00 -2.22 -11.59
C ASN A 156 2.02 -2.38 -10.42
N LEU A 157 1.28 -1.32 -10.06
CA LEU A 157 0.24 -1.43 -9.03
C LEU A 157 -0.85 -2.42 -9.46
N SER A 158 -1.33 -2.32 -10.71
CA SER A 158 -2.31 -3.26 -11.26
C SER A 158 -1.78 -4.69 -11.27
N LEU A 159 -0.53 -4.90 -11.71
CA LEU A 159 0.12 -6.21 -11.70
C LEU A 159 0.22 -6.78 -10.28
N THR A 160 0.57 -5.95 -9.30
CA THR A 160 0.65 -6.35 -7.89
C THR A 160 -0.70 -6.81 -7.36
N LEU A 161 -1.77 -6.06 -7.63
CA LEU A 161 -3.11 -6.43 -7.18
C LEU A 161 -3.61 -7.72 -7.84
N GLU A 162 -3.36 -7.91 -9.12
CA GLU A 162 -3.69 -9.15 -9.84
C GLU A 162 -2.95 -10.35 -9.26
N TRP A 163 -1.65 -10.21 -8.99
CA TRP A 163 -0.85 -11.24 -8.35
C TRP A 163 -1.38 -11.61 -6.95
N LEU A 164 -1.73 -10.63 -6.12
CA LEU A 164 -2.30 -10.86 -4.80
C LEU A 164 -3.68 -11.56 -4.89
N GLN A 165 -4.55 -11.12 -5.81
CA GLN A 165 -5.85 -11.74 -6.07
C GLN A 165 -5.72 -13.18 -6.55
N GLY A 166 -4.69 -13.48 -7.34
CA GLY A 166 -4.33 -14.82 -7.80
C GLY A 166 -3.75 -15.74 -6.71
N GLY A 167 -3.59 -15.23 -5.48
CA GLY A 167 -3.06 -15.97 -4.33
C GLY A 167 -1.54 -15.90 -4.20
N ALA A 168 -0.88 -14.92 -4.82
CA ALA A 168 0.56 -14.65 -4.74
C ALA A 168 1.41 -15.92 -4.95
N LYS A 169 1.15 -16.64 -6.05
CA LYS A 169 1.77 -17.95 -6.35
C LYS A 169 3.26 -17.83 -6.64
N GLU A 170 3.63 -16.82 -7.40
CA GLU A 170 5.01 -16.48 -7.65
C GLU A 170 5.65 -15.90 -6.39
N THR A 171 6.97 -16.01 -6.28
CA THR A 171 7.71 -15.36 -5.20
C THR A 171 7.82 -13.84 -5.43
N PRO A 172 8.02 -13.03 -4.38
CA PRO A 172 8.31 -11.61 -4.53
C PRO A 172 9.50 -11.33 -5.46
N GLU A 173 10.52 -12.17 -5.45
CA GLU A 173 11.70 -12.07 -6.30
C GLU A 173 11.37 -12.32 -7.78
N GLU A 174 10.53 -13.31 -8.08
CA GLU A 174 10.06 -13.60 -9.44
C GLU A 174 9.24 -12.42 -9.97
N MET A 175 8.35 -11.86 -9.14
CA MET A 175 7.56 -10.68 -9.52
C MET A 175 8.45 -9.44 -9.71
N ALA A 176 9.44 -9.24 -8.87
CA ALA A 176 10.41 -8.15 -9.02
C ALA A 176 11.24 -8.29 -10.31
N ALA A 177 11.65 -9.50 -10.65
CA ALA A 177 12.39 -9.78 -11.90
C ALA A 177 11.50 -9.51 -13.13
N LEU A 178 10.24 -9.94 -13.11
CA LEU A 178 9.27 -9.66 -14.17
C LEU A 178 9.06 -8.15 -14.35
N ALA A 179 8.76 -7.44 -13.26
CA ALA A 179 8.56 -6.00 -13.28
C ALA A 179 9.81 -5.24 -13.76
N GLY A 180 10.98 -5.61 -13.25
CA GLY A 180 12.26 -5.03 -13.69
C GLY A 180 12.53 -5.23 -15.18
N THR A 181 12.22 -6.40 -15.72
CA THR A 181 12.35 -6.69 -17.15
C THR A 181 11.44 -5.80 -18.00
N ILE A 182 10.18 -5.62 -17.58
CA ILE A 182 9.20 -4.76 -18.27
C ILE A 182 9.67 -3.30 -18.24
N ILE A 183 10.13 -2.82 -17.08
CA ILE A 183 10.64 -1.46 -16.91
C ILE A 183 11.83 -1.21 -17.83
N MET A 184 12.84 -2.09 -17.79
CA MET A 184 14.06 -1.95 -18.62
C MET A 184 13.77 -2.09 -20.11
N GLY A 185 12.80 -2.93 -20.48
CA GLY A 185 12.32 -3.01 -21.86
C GLY A 185 11.68 -1.70 -22.34
N GLY A 186 10.89 -1.05 -21.48
CA GLY A 186 10.27 0.24 -21.77
C GLY A 186 11.26 1.40 -21.88
N VAL A 187 12.34 1.38 -21.07
CA VAL A 187 13.41 2.40 -21.13
C VAL A 187 14.06 2.48 -22.51
N ARG A 188 14.19 1.35 -23.21
CA ARG A 188 14.84 1.29 -24.53
C ARG A 188 14.06 2.01 -25.63
N VAL A 189 12.79 2.37 -25.40
CA VAL A 189 11.92 3.07 -26.37
C VAL A 189 11.62 4.49 -25.96
N LEU A 190 12.12 4.96 -24.80
CA LEU A 190 12.10 6.35 -24.36
C LEU A 190 13.11 7.19 -25.12
#